data_6a9c3e99062043647cb994cb7f278bb7
#
_entry.id   6a9c3e99062043647cb994cb7f278bb7
#
_cell.length_a   1.000
_cell.length_b   1.000
_cell.length_c   1.000
_cell.angle_alpha   90.00
_cell.angle_beta   90.00
_cell.angle_gamma   90.00
#
_symmetry.space_group_name_H-M   'P 1'
#
loop_
_entity.id
_entity.type
_entity.pdbx_description
1 polymer ?
#
loop_
_entity_poly.entity_id
_entity_poly.type
_entity_poly.pdbx_seq_one_letter_code
_entity_poly.pdbx_strand_id
1 'polypeptide(L)'
;MLKRFLVIVLLLAANSVYAEDAQAITVPAPLSADGKQIVAMEPQTEAIHEELRALLQSIETAINSEKYGDLKPYFSQKLRVTTINQNVINTPDGIDAYFKEWFGEGGYLKKLDIKLEADALTELYGAPGNPSWGLVYGAGVENYQLTDGRFLPMKTRWTATVVKEADGKWRILALHIGANFYDNPIFDAVKDSTKYYAVGGLVAGLLLGALGMGFLRRKKG
;
A
#
# COMPACT_ATOMS: atom_id res chain seq x y z
N MET A 1 -34.40 -27.91 -18.77
CA MET A 1 -33.14 -27.19 -19.03
C MET A 1 -33.42 -25.73 -19.40
N LEU A 2 -34.07 -24.93 -18.54
CA LEU A 2 -34.41 -23.54 -18.88
C LEU A 2 -34.50 -22.65 -17.60
N LYS A 3 -33.57 -22.76 -16.67
CA LYS A 3 -33.53 -21.94 -15.46
C LYS A 3 -32.15 -21.40 -15.08
N ARG A 4 -31.16 -21.48 -15.96
CA ARG A 4 -29.76 -20.98 -15.69
C ARG A 4 -29.30 -19.81 -16.56
N PHE A 5 -30.18 -19.21 -17.39
CA PHE A 5 -29.83 -18.09 -18.27
C PHE A 5 -30.36 -16.72 -17.82
N LEU A 6 -31.03 -16.63 -16.65
CA LEU A 6 -31.68 -15.39 -16.22
C LEU A 6 -30.89 -14.60 -15.15
N VAL A 7 -29.69 -15.02 -14.77
CA VAL A 7 -28.90 -14.33 -13.72
C VAL A 7 -27.81 -13.43 -14.28
N ILE A 8 -27.48 -13.54 -15.58
CA ILE A 8 -26.37 -12.74 -16.17
C ILE A 8 -26.85 -11.43 -16.79
N VAL A 9 -28.15 -11.22 -17.03
CA VAL A 9 -28.66 -10.00 -17.67
C VAL A 9 -29.04 -8.89 -16.67
N LEU A 10 -29.11 -9.18 -15.36
CA LEU A 10 -29.46 -8.18 -14.34
C LEU A 10 -28.26 -7.44 -13.71
N LEU A 11 -27.01 -7.77 -14.11
CA LEU A 11 -25.80 -7.10 -13.65
C LEU A 11 -25.28 -6.00 -14.59
N LEU A 12 -25.93 -5.80 -15.75
CA LEU A 12 -25.54 -4.76 -16.71
C LEU A 12 -26.45 -3.52 -16.72
N ALA A 13 -27.49 -3.49 -15.90
CA ALA A 13 -28.41 -2.34 -15.80
C ALA A 13 -28.18 -1.45 -14.55
N ALA A 14 -27.21 -1.79 -13.69
CA ALA A 14 -26.94 -1.00 -12.45
C ALA A 14 -25.80 0.01 -12.59
N ASN A 15 -25.18 0.15 -13.77
CA ASN A 15 -24.03 1.05 -13.96
C ASN A 15 -24.38 2.42 -14.55
N SER A 16 -25.64 2.84 -14.61
CA SER A 16 -26.01 4.14 -15.19
C SER A 16 -26.65 5.13 -14.23
N VAL A 17 -26.63 4.90 -12.90
CA VAL A 17 -27.26 5.81 -11.94
C VAL A 17 -26.23 6.55 -11.05
N TYR A 18 -24.93 6.25 -11.15
CA TYR A 18 -23.90 6.97 -10.35
C TYR A 18 -23.01 7.92 -11.16
N ALA A 19 -23.42 8.33 -12.34
CA ALA A 19 -22.63 9.23 -13.20
C ALA A 19 -23.16 10.67 -13.26
N GLU A 20 -24.10 11.05 -12.41
CA GLU A 20 -24.66 12.41 -12.46
C GLU A 20 -24.78 12.94 -11.02
N ASP A 21 -23.67 13.46 -10.49
CA ASP A 21 -23.52 14.48 -9.46
C ASP A 21 -22.09 14.52 -8.86
N ALA A 22 -21.08 14.11 -9.60
CA ALA A 22 -19.72 14.56 -9.31
C ALA A 22 -19.61 15.99 -9.78
N GLN A 23 -20.10 16.93 -8.99
CA GLN A 23 -19.65 18.32 -9.12
C GLN A 23 -18.12 18.27 -9.00
N ALA A 24 -17.46 18.55 -10.12
CA ALA A 24 -16.03 18.74 -10.14
C ALA A 24 -15.70 19.79 -9.09
N ILE A 25 -15.03 19.37 -8.01
CA ILE A 25 -14.37 20.30 -7.10
C ILE A 25 -13.32 20.95 -7.99
N THR A 26 -13.65 22.11 -8.52
CA THR A 26 -12.70 22.98 -9.20
C THR A 26 -11.74 23.44 -8.13
N VAL A 27 -10.64 22.67 -7.94
CA VAL A 27 -9.47 23.19 -7.27
C VAL A 27 -9.07 24.42 -8.07
N PRO A 28 -9.06 25.63 -7.47
CA PRO A 28 -8.62 26.80 -8.21
C PRO A 28 -7.22 26.49 -8.72
N ALA A 29 -7.04 26.60 -10.05
CA ALA A 29 -5.72 26.49 -10.66
C ALA A 29 -4.79 27.45 -9.92
N PRO A 30 -3.55 27.06 -9.60
CA PRO A 30 -2.60 27.99 -9.05
C PRO A 30 -2.55 29.19 -10.00
N LEU A 31 -2.81 30.39 -9.47
CA LEU A 31 -2.72 31.65 -10.20
C LEU A 31 -1.27 31.85 -10.61
N SER A 32 -0.88 31.38 -11.77
CA SER A 32 0.30 31.77 -12.48
C SER A 32 -0.18 32.40 -13.78
N ALA A 33 -0.64 33.60 -13.69
CA ALA A 33 -0.56 34.50 -14.81
C ALA A 33 0.89 34.98 -14.85
N ASP A 34 1.49 34.89 -16.00
CA ASP A 34 2.80 35.35 -16.41
C ASP A 34 3.97 34.37 -16.17
N GLY A 35 4.30 33.63 -17.23
CA GLY A 35 5.51 32.86 -17.37
C GLY A 35 6.76 33.67 -17.14
N LYS A 36 7.25 33.67 -15.93
CA LYS A 36 8.60 33.89 -15.42
C LYS A 36 8.56 34.38 -13.98
N GLN A 37 8.23 33.52 -13.05
CA GLN A 37 8.82 33.60 -11.73
C GLN A 37 9.11 32.16 -11.31
N ILE A 38 10.37 31.78 -11.38
CA ILE A 38 10.91 30.86 -10.40
C ILE A 38 10.77 31.67 -9.10
N VAL A 39 9.65 31.50 -8.39
CA VAL A 39 9.51 32.02 -7.04
C VAL A 39 10.54 31.24 -6.24
N ALA A 40 11.66 31.89 -5.93
CA ALA A 40 12.61 31.32 -5.00
C ALA A 40 11.82 30.98 -3.75
N MET A 41 11.85 29.71 -3.34
CA MET A 41 11.15 29.27 -2.15
C MET A 41 11.65 30.09 -0.97
N GLU A 42 10.73 30.61 -0.15
CA GLU A 42 11.13 31.34 1.06
C GLU A 42 12.08 30.48 1.88
N PRO A 43 13.20 31.02 2.39
CA PRO A 43 14.23 30.24 3.11
C PRO A 43 13.66 29.42 4.26
N GLN A 44 12.60 29.90 4.92
CA GLN A 44 11.91 29.17 5.98
C GLN A 44 11.16 27.95 5.45
N THR A 45 10.56 28.04 4.28
CA THR A 45 9.85 26.93 3.62
C THR A 45 10.84 25.86 3.19
N GLU A 46 12.02 26.25 2.68
CA GLU A 46 13.09 25.30 2.33
C GLU A 46 13.57 24.53 3.56
N ALA A 47 13.81 25.21 4.68
CA ALA A 47 14.21 24.55 5.94
C ALA A 47 13.17 23.51 6.41
N ILE A 48 11.88 23.80 6.24
CA ILE A 48 10.81 22.85 6.58
C ILE A 48 10.87 21.61 5.66
N HIS A 49 11.08 21.81 4.37
CA HIS A 49 11.21 20.67 3.45
C HIS A 49 12.44 19.82 3.74
N GLU A 50 13.56 20.41 4.19
CA GLU A 50 14.72 19.66 4.66
C GLU A 50 14.40 18.83 5.92
N GLU A 51 13.69 19.41 6.89
CA GLU A 51 13.25 18.67 8.07
C GLU A 51 12.33 17.48 7.69
N LEU A 52 11.43 17.67 6.73
CA LEU A 52 10.52 16.62 6.27
C LEU A 52 11.24 15.53 5.47
N ARG A 53 12.24 15.86 4.67
CA ARG A 53 13.13 14.89 4.02
C ARG A 53 13.92 14.07 5.03
N ALA A 54 14.46 14.73 6.06
CA ALA A 54 15.17 14.05 7.14
C ALA A 54 14.24 13.13 7.96
N LEU A 55 12.99 13.53 8.18
CA LEU A 55 11.97 12.70 8.83
C LEU A 55 11.73 11.41 8.02
N LEU A 56 11.49 11.51 6.71
CA LEU A 56 11.27 10.36 5.82
C LEU A 56 12.49 9.42 5.84
N GLN A 57 13.70 9.96 5.70
CA GLN A 57 14.94 9.20 5.73
C GLN A 57 15.18 8.51 7.08
N SER A 58 14.82 9.16 8.19
CA SER A 58 14.95 8.58 9.52
C SER A 58 14.03 7.38 9.72
N ILE A 59 12.81 7.45 9.21
CA ILE A 59 11.84 6.34 9.23
C ILE A 59 12.36 5.18 8.38
N GLU A 60 12.80 5.44 7.15
CA GLU A 60 13.39 4.43 6.27
C GLU A 60 14.60 3.74 6.94
N THR A 61 15.49 4.53 7.52
CA THR A 61 16.69 4.03 8.20
C THR A 61 16.34 3.17 9.42
N ALA A 62 15.39 3.59 10.24
CA ALA A 62 14.97 2.85 11.42
C ALA A 62 14.37 1.49 11.04
N ILE A 63 13.51 1.43 10.01
CA ILE A 63 12.93 0.18 9.51
C ILE A 63 14.00 -0.73 8.93
N ASN A 64 14.85 -0.23 8.03
CA ASN A 64 15.91 -1.02 7.38
C ASN A 64 16.99 -1.51 8.36
N SER A 65 17.13 -0.85 9.51
CA SER A 65 18.03 -1.24 10.59
C SER A 65 17.36 -2.10 11.68
N GLU A 66 16.08 -2.48 11.47
CA GLU A 66 15.27 -3.27 12.42
C GLU A 66 15.10 -2.58 13.81
N LYS A 67 15.26 -1.25 13.84
CA LYS A 67 15.13 -0.43 15.06
C LYS A 67 13.71 0.12 15.19
N TYR A 68 12.73 -0.75 15.23
CA TYR A 68 11.31 -0.35 15.21
C TYR A 68 10.88 0.51 16.40
N GLY A 69 11.52 0.34 17.56
CA GLY A 69 11.32 1.18 18.75
C GLY A 69 11.71 2.65 18.51
N ASP A 70 12.67 2.91 17.62
CA ASP A 70 13.14 4.26 17.29
C ASP A 70 12.15 5.02 16.38
N LEU A 71 11.09 4.36 15.90
CA LEU A 71 10.06 4.99 15.07
C LEU A 71 9.12 5.90 15.86
N LYS A 72 8.88 5.62 17.15
CA LYS A 72 7.90 6.35 17.98
C LYS A 72 8.03 7.87 17.95
N PRO A 73 9.23 8.47 18.03
CA PRO A 73 9.40 9.93 18.02
C PRO A 73 8.96 10.61 16.73
N TYR A 74 8.84 9.88 15.62
CA TYR A 74 8.47 10.42 14.32
C TYR A 74 6.95 10.47 14.09
N PHE A 75 6.16 9.94 15.03
CA PHE A 75 4.72 9.88 14.94
C PHE A 75 4.03 10.72 16.02
N SER A 76 2.94 11.37 15.64
CA SER A 76 2.08 12.12 16.56
C SER A 76 1.41 11.18 17.57
N GLN A 77 1.16 11.69 18.79
CA GLN A 77 0.37 10.96 19.80
C GLN A 77 -1.08 10.70 19.31
N LYS A 78 -1.57 11.49 18.34
CA LYS A 78 -2.89 11.32 17.71
C LYS A 78 -2.84 10.55 16.39
N LEU A 79 -1.81 9.76 16.21
CA LEU A 79 -1.53 8.96 15.01
C LEU A 79 -2.75 8.19 14.47
N ARG A 80 -2.83 8.12 13.14
CA ARG A 80 -3.70 7.21 12.39
C ARG A 80 -2.92 6.64 11.21
N VAL A 81 -2.55 5.37 11.29
CA VAL A 81 -1.89 4.64 10.19
C VAL A 81 -2.79 3.52 9.73
N THR A 82 -3.01 3.44 8.43
CA THR A 82 -3.53 2.24 7.76
C THR A 82 -2.36 1.60 7.02
N THR A 83 -1.98 0.42 7.47
CA THR A 83 -0.85 -0.33 6.92
C THR A 83 -1.24 -1.07 5.64
N ILE A 84 -0.26 -1.61 4.91
CA ILE A 84 -0.49 -2.35 3.66
C ILE A 84 -1.43 -3.56 3.82
N ASN A 85 -1.43 -4.21 4.98
CA ASN A 85 -2.33 -5.32 5.31
C ASN A 85 -3.65 -4.87 5.96
N GLN A 86 -3.99 -3.57 5.86
CA GLN A 86 -5.21 -2.94 6.36
C GLN A 86 -5.33 -2.89 7.89
N ASN A 87 -4.27 -3.13 8.65
CA ASN A 87 -4.28 -2.90 10.09
C ASN A 87 -4.30 -1.39 10.38
N VAL A 88 -5.03 -1.01 11.43
CA VAL A 88 -5.11 0.38 11.86
C VAL A 88 -4.32 0.57 13.16
N ILE A 89 -3.33 1.47 13.13
CA ILE A 89 -2.52 1.83 14.28
C ILE A 89 -2.92 3.24 14.74
N ASN A 90 -3.25 3.37 16.03
CA ASN A 90 -3.82 4.60 16.60
C ASN A 90 -2.89 5.30 17.60
N THR A 91 -1.77 4.68 17.96
CA THR A 91 -0.81 5.22 18.92
C THR A 91 0.61 4.87 18.49
N PRO A 92 1.64 5.65 18.86
CA PRO A 92 3.02 5.31 18.57
C PRO A 92 3.45 3.95 19.18
N ASP A 93 2.88 3.54 20.32
CA ASP A 93 3.16 2.22 20.90
C ASP A 93 2.58 1.07 20.04
N GLY A 94 1.48 1.33 19.33
CA GLY A 94 0.90 0.38 18.37
C GLY A 94 1.83 0.06 17.20
N ILE A 95 2.77 0.94 16.85
CA ILE A 95 3.78 0.68 15.81
C ILE A 95 4.72 -0.44 16.25
N ASP A 96 5.23 -0.36 17.47
CA ASP A 96 6.11 -1.37 18.04
C ASP A 96 5.39 -2.74 18.14
N ALA A 97 4.13 -2.73 18.59
CA ALA A 97 3.29 -3.93 18.64
C ALA A 97 3.08 -4.56 17.25
N TYR A 98 2.83 -3.72 16.23
CA TYR A 98 2.66 -4.16 14.85
C TYR A 98 3.93 -4.86 14.32
N PHE A 99 5.10 -4.28 14.51
CA PHE A 99 6.35 -4.91 14.07
C PHE A 99 6.68 -6.17 14.89
N LYS A 100 6.36 -6.21 16.19
CA LYS A 100 6.53 -7.42 17.00
C LYS A 100 5.65 -8.58 16.53
N GLU A 101 4.44 -8.31 16.08
CA GLU A 101 3.56 -9.32 15.51
C GLU A 101 4.16 -9.93 14.22
N TRP A 102 4.81 -9.12 13.38
CA TRP A 102 5.36 -9.56 12.11
C TRP A 102 6.71 -10.26 12.24
N PHE A 103 7.57 -9.82 13.17
CA PHE A 103 8.94 -10.29 13.35
C PHE A 103 9.16 -11.13 14.63
N GLY A 104 8.17 -11.19 15.52
CA GLY A 104 8.25 -11.95 16.75
C GLY A 104 8.18 -13.47 16.55
N GLU A 105 8.17 -14.21 17.64
CA GLU A 105 8.02 -15.67 17.62
C GLU A 105 6.69 -16.05 16.94
N GLY A 106 6.77 -16.91 15.92
CA GLY A 106 5.62 -17.25 15.08
C GLY A 106 5.25 -16.21 14.02
N GLY A 107 5.98 -15.12 13.91
CA GLY A 107 5.77 -14.07 12.92
C GLY A 107 6.08 -14.54 11.49
N TYR A 108 5.59 -13.79 10.52
CA TYR A 108 5.68 -14.15 9.10
C TYR A 108 6.94 -13.63 8.44
N LEU A 109 7.56 -12.57 8.97
CA LEU A 109 8.69 -11.88 8.34
C LEU A 109 10.01 -12.27 9.00
N LYS A 110 11.00 -12.49 8.14
CA LYS A 110 12.41 -12.61 8.52
C LYS A 110 13.12 -11.26 8.36
N LYS A 111 12.78 -10.50 7.31
CA LYS A 111 13.37 -9.20 7.01
C LYS A 111 12.40 -8.33 6.22
N LEU A 112 12.46 -7.02 6.45
CA LEU A 112 11.83 -5.99 5.66
C LEU A 112 12.86 -4.92 5.31
N ASP A 113 13.09 -4.71 4.00
CA ASP A 113 13.85 -3.58 3.50
C ASP A 113 12.88 -2.67 2.72
N ILE A 114 12.88 -1.38 3.02
CA ILE A 114 12.02 -0.41 2.35
C ILE A 114 12.85 0.67 1.68
N LYS A 115 12.31 1.21 0.60
CA LYS A 115 12.75 2.48 0.00
C LYS A 115 11.53 3.34 -0.25
N LEU A 116 11.57 4.56 0.27
CA LEU A 116 10.47 5.53 0.17
C LEU A 116 10.91 6.72 -0.65
N GLU A 117 10.04 7.19 -1.53
CA GLU A 117 10.28 8.35 -2.37
C GLU A 117 9.01 9.21 -2.42
N ALA A 118 9.15 10.50 -2.12
CA ALA A 118 8.06 11.45 -2.29
C ALA A 118 7.99 11.90 -3.75
N ASP A 119 6.79 11.93 -4.33
CA ASP A 119 6.60 12.35 -5.73
C ASP A 119 6.82 13.86 -5.92
N ALA A 120 6.60 14.63 -4.86
CA ALA A 120 6.69 16.09 -4.87
C ALA A 120 7.04 16.60 -3.47
N LEU A 121 7.33 17.90 -3.38
CA LEU A 121 7.43 18.58 -2.10
C LEU A 121 6.10 18.49 -1.33
N THR A 122 6.20 18.43 0.00
CA THR A 122 5.04 18.47 0.88
C THR A 122 4.25 19.76 0.67
N GLU A 123 2.96 19.65 0.41
CA GLU A 123 2.07 20.80 0.41
C GLU A 123 1.87 21.28 1.85
N LEU A 124 2.28 22.51 2.15
CA LEU A 124 2.27 23.07 3.49
C LEU A 124 1.06 23.97 3.70
N TYR A 125 0.41 23.84 4.86
CA TYR A 125 -0.80 24.57 5.22
C TYR A 125 -0.69 25.17 6.62
N GLY A 126 -1.40 26.29 6.83
CA GLY A 126 -1.42 27.02 8.10
C GLY A 126 -1.33 28.52 7.88
N ALA A 127 -0.86 29.25 8.88
CA ALA A 127 -0.67 30.70 8.77
C ALA A 127 0.47 31.02 7.79
N PRO A 128 0.38 32.11 7.02
CA PRO A 128 1.46 32.56 6.15
C PRO A 128 2.80 32.65 6.89
N GLY A 129 3.86 32.04 6.35
CA GLY A 129 5.17 31.97 6.96
C GLY A 129 5.31 31.06 8.18
N ASN A 130 4.22 30.46 8.65
CA ASN A 130 4.25 29.52 9.79
C ASN A 130 3.27 28.34 9.57
N PRO A 131 3.58 27.46 8.62
CA PRO A 131 2.74 26.29 8.38
C PRO A 131 2.76 25.35 9.59
N SER A 132 1.60 24.74 9.87
CA SER A 132 1.42 23.85 11.02
C SER A 132 1.11 22.42 10.65
N TRP A 133 0.77 22.15 9.38
CA TRP A 133 0.56 20.80 8.86
C TRP A 133 0.85 20.74 7.36
N GLY A 134 0.96 19.55 6.82
CA GLY A 134 1.20 19.35 5.41
C GLY A 134 0.69 18.00 4.91
N LEU A 135 0.49 17.92 3.60
CA LEU A 135 0.09 16.72 2.87
C LEU A 135 1.22 16.33 1.91
N VAL A 136 1.59 15.07 1.91
CA VAL A 136 2.60 14.51 1.01
C VAL A 136 2.18 13.12 0.57
N TYR A 137 2.57 12.74 -0.64
CA TYR A 137 2.34 11.40 -1.17
C TYR A 137 3.57 10.93 -1.96
N GLY A 138 3.67 9.62 -2.13
CA GLY A 138 4.83 9.05 -2.78
C GLY A 138 4.69 7.59 -3.12
N ALA A 139 5.80 7.03 -3.59
CA ALA A 139 5.96 5.62 -3.89
C ALA A 139 6.83 4.94 -2.84
N GLY A 140 6.65 3.63 -2.69
CA GLY A 140 7.52 2.77 -1.90
C GLY A 140 7.84 1.48 -2.64
N VAL A 141 9.01 0.95 -2.35
CA VAL A 141 9.37 -0.44 -2.65
C VAL A 141 9.65 -1.12 -1.31
N GLU A 142 8.87 -2.12 -1.00
CA GLU A 142 8.93 -2.85 0.25
C GLU A 142 9.28 -4.30 -0.04
N ASN A 143 10.47 -4.73 0.34
CA ASN A 143 11.00 -6.06 0.09
C ASN A 143 10.78 -6.94 1.33
N TYR A 144 9.74 -7.75 1.29
CA TYR A 144 9.39 -8.68 2.36
C TYR A 144 10.09 -10.02 2.16
N GLN A 145 10.98 -10.39 3.07
CA GLN A 145 11.54 -11.73 3.16
C GLN A 145 10.77 -12.52 4.23
N LEU A 146 10.03 -13.54 3.81
CA LEU A 146 9.21 -14.34 4.71
C LEU A 146 10.03 -15.43 5.39
N THR A 147 9.53 -15.94 6.52
CA THR A 147 10.15 -17.04 7.29
C THR A 147 10.15 -18.37 6.55
N ASP A 148 9.23 -18.57 5.60
CA ASP A 148 9.17 -19.76 4.72
C ASP A 148 10.09 -19.66 3.48
N GLY A 149 10.90 -18.60 3.37
CA GLY A 149 11.87 -18.39 2.30
C GLY A 149 11.34 -17.64 1.09
N ARG A 150 10.06 -17.31 1.02
CA ARG A 150 9.51 -16.47 -0.06
C ARG A 150 10.03 -15.05 0.03
N PHE A 151 10.23 -14.43 -1.12
CA PHE A 151 10.59 -13.03 -1.27
C PHE A 151 9.51 -12.30 -2.07
N LEU A 152 8.95 -11.24 -1.48
CA LEU A 152 7.83 -10.48 -2.05
C LEU A 152 8.24 -9.01 -2.20
N PRO A 153 8.72 -8.60 -3.39
CA PRO A 153 9.01 -7.19 -3.68
C PRO A 153 7.70 -6.47 -4.00
N MET A 154 7.18 -5.71 -3.04
CA MET A 154 5.92 -5.01 -3.14
C MET A 154 6.15 -3.55 -3.56
N LYS A 155 5.49 -3.11 -4.63
CA LYS A 155 5.39 -1.69 -4.98
C LYS A 155 4.18 -1.10 -4.28
N THR A 156 4.40 -0.03 -3.54
CA THR A 156 3.35 0.64 -2.78
C THR A 156 3.20 2.10 -3.18
N ARG A 157 2.05 2.64 -2.83
CA ARG A 157 1.77 4.08 -2.83
C ARG A 157 1.41 4.46 -1.41
N TRP A 158 1.84 5.62 -0.98
CA TRP A 158 1.52 6.12 0.34
C TRP A 158 1.09 7.59 0.29
N THR A 159 0.26 7.94 1.23
CA THR A 159 -0.15 9.34 1.48
C THR A 159 -0.01 9.60 2.96
N ALA A 160 0.63 10.70 3.32
CA ALA A 160 0.85 11.07 4.71
C ALA A 160 0.42 12.52 4.97
N THR A 161 -0.18 12.73 6.13
CA THR A 161 -0.36 14.05 6.72
C THR A 161 0.68 14.23 7.81
N VAL A 162 1.45 15.29 7.71
CA VAL A 162 2.44 15.70 8.73
C VAL A 162 1.91 16.89 9.52
N VAL A 163 2.29 16.98 10.78
CA VAL A 163 1.87 18.06 11.68
C VAL A 163 3.07 18.57 12.46
N LYS A 164 3.13 19.88 12.67
CA LYS A 164 4.10 20.51 13.56
C LYS A 164 3.54 20.53 14.97
N GLU A 165 4.15 19.77 15.85
CA GLU A 165 3.73 19.66 17.25
C GLU A 165 4.18 20.87 18.08
N ALA A 166 3.68 20.98 19.31
CA ALA A 166 3.99 22.09 20.20
C ALA A 166 5.50 22.24 20.54
N ASP A 167 6.27 21.14 20.42
CA ASP A 167 7.72 21.14 20.58
C ASP A 167 8.48 21.62 19.34
N GLY A 168 7.76 22.06 18.30
CA GLY A 168 8.28 22.56 17.05
C GLY A 168 8.70 21.48 16.05
N LYS A 169 8.59 20.19 16.38
CA LYS A 169 9.00 19.09 15.52
C LYS A 169 7.86 18.63 14.60
N TRP A 170 8.22 18.30 13.39
CA TRP A 170 7.30 17.65 12.44
C TRP A 170 7.15 16.17 12.74
N ARG A 171 5.90 15.67 12.71
CA ARG A 171 5.57 14.27 12.93
C ARG A 171 4.49 13.80 11.96
N ILE A 172 4.46 12.52 11.68
CA ILE A 172 3.38 11.90 10.91
C ILE A 172 2.14 11.83 11.81
N LEU A 173 1.06 12.48 11.37
CA LEU A 173 -0.26 12.41 12.00
C LEU A 173 -1.11 11.30 11.38
N ALA A 174 -1.09 11.18 10.06
CA ALA A 174 -1.79 10.12 9.36
C ALA A 174 -0.92 9.55 8.25
N LEU A 175 -1.03 8.24 8.02
CA LEU A 175 -0.36 7.54 6.94
C LEU A 175 -1.28 6.45 6.40
N HIS A 176 -1.44 6.39 5.09
CA HIS A 176 -2.10 5.30 4.41
C HIS A 176 -1.14 4.67 3.40
N ILE A 177 -1.00 3.35 3.45
CA ILE A 177 -0.18 2.58 2.53
C ILE A 177 -1.08 1.65 1.73
N GLY A 178 -0.96 1.68 0.41
CA GLY A 178 -1.69 0.83 -0.50
C GLY A 178 -0.79 0.12 -1.50
N ALA A 179 -1.20 -1.05 -1.96
CA ALA A 179 -0.56 -1.79 -3.05
C ALA A 179 -1.51 -1.89 -4.24
N ASN A 180 -0.96 -2.13 -5.44
CA ASN A 180 -1.78 -2.39 -6.61
C ASN A 180 -2.47 -3.76 -6.45
N PHE A 181 -3.80 -3.76 -6.59
CA PHE A 181 -4.61 -4.96 -6.45
C PHE A 181 -4.30 -6.02 -7.51
N TYR A 182 -3.99 -5.62 -8.75
CA TYR A 182 -3.75 -6.53 -9.88
C TYR A 182 -2.28 -6.80 -10.18
N ASP A 183 -1.38 -5.90 -9.75
CA ASP A 183 0.06 -5.96 -10.04
C ASP A 183 0.82 -6.02 -8.73
N ASN A 184 0.84 -7.21 -8.13
CA ASN A 184 1.60 -7.48 -6.91
C ASN A 184 2.05 -8.95 -6.84
N PRO A 185 3.16 -9.25 -6.17
CA PRO A 185 3.75 -10.58 -6.14
C PRO A 185 2.86 -11.66 -5.51
N ILE A 186 1.92 -11.30 -4.64
CA ILE A 186 0.96 -12.24 -4.06
C ILE A 186 -0.02 -12.73 -5.13
N PHE A 187 -0.55 -11.80 -5.92
CA PHE A 187 -1.47 -12.13 -7.00
C PHE A 187 -0.79 -12.95 -8.10
N ASP A 188 0.47 -12.66 -8.42
CA ASP A 188 1.25 -13.43 -9.37
C ASP A 188 1.51 -14.86 -8.89
N ALA A 189 1.84 -15.03 -7.61
CA ALA A 189 1.98 -16.38 -7.01
C ALA A 189 0.68 -17.18 -7.08
N VAL A 190 -0.49 -16.54 -6.91
CA VAL A 190 -1.81 -17.20 -7.07
C VAL A 190 -2.06 -17.59 -8.52
N LYS A 191 -1.78 -16.71 -9.50
CA LYS A 191 -1.92 -17.03 -10.92
C LYS A 191 -1.06 -18.22 -11.33
N ASP A 192 0.18 -18.27 -10.86
CA ASP A 192 1.11 -19.36 -11.20
C ASP A 192 0.68 -20.67 -10.56
N SER A 193 0.29 -20.66 -9.28
CA SER A 193 -0.22 -21.89 -8.64
C SER A 193 -1.46 -22.43 -9.33
N THR A 194 -2.36 -21.59 -9.81
CA THR A 194 -3.55 -21.99 -10.57
C THR A 194 -3.20 -22.73 -11.85
N LYS A 195 -2.15 -22.32 -12.57
CA LYS A 195 -1.67 -23.02 -13.77
C LYS A 195 -1.20 -24.45 -13.42
N TYR A 196 -0.45 -24.61 -12.34
CA TYR A 196 0.03 -25.94 -11.90
C TYR A 196 -1.14 -26.84 -11.50
N TYR A 197 -2.13 -26.34 -10.78
CA TYR A 197 -3.32 -27.13 -10.43
C TYR A 197 -4.16 -27.52 -11.66
N ALA A 198 -4.32 -26.63 -12.62
CA ALA A 198 -5.03 -26.92 -13.87
C ALA A 198 -4.34 -28.03 -14.67
N VAL A 199 -3.02 -27.93 -14.86
CA VAL A 199 -2.24 -28.95 -15.58
C VAL A 199 -2.25 -30.28 -14.82
N GLY A 200 -1.99 -30.25 -13.51
CA GLY A 200 -2.02 -31.45 -12.66
C GLY A 200 -3.36 -32.14 -12.65
N GLY A 201 -4.44 -31.37 -12.55
CA GLY A 201 -5.82 -31.87 -12.62
C GLY A 201 -6.16 -32.51 -13.98
N LEU A 202 -5.72 -31.90 -15.09
CA LEU A 202 -5.89 -32.44 -16.43
C LEU A 202 -5.16 -33.81 -16.57
N VAL A 203 -3.91 -33.87 -16.17
CA VAL A 203 -3.10 -35.10 -16.25
C VAL A 203 -3.72 -36.22 -15.38
N ALA A 204 -4.07 -35.89 -14.13
CA ALA A 204 -4.73 -36.85 -13.25
C ALA A 204 -6.08 -37.33 -13.80
N GLY A 205 -6.88 -36.43 -14.35
CA GLY A 205 -8.15 -36.76 -14.99
C GLY A 205 -7.99 -37.69 -16.20
N LEU A 206 -6.99 -37.45 -17.07
CA LEU A 206 -6.68 -38.34 -18.20
C LEU A 206 -6.24 -39.73 -17.75
N LEU A 207 -5.38 -39.82 -16.74
CA LEU A 207 -4.91 -41.10 -16.21
C LEU A 207 -6.08 -41.89 -15.56
N LEU A 208 -6.87 -41.27 -14.74
CA LEU A 208 -8.05 -41.91 -14.12
C LEU A 208 -9.07 -42.34 -15.17
N GLY A 209 -9.31 -41.49 -16.17
CA GLY A 209 -10.20 -41.82 -17.30
C GLY A 209 -9.69 -43.03 -18.10
N ALA A 210 -8.40 -43.11 -18.41
CA ALA A 210 -7.78 -44.24 -19.12
C ALA A 210 -7.88 -45.54 -18.31
N LEU A 211 -7.58 -45.50 -17.00
CA LEU A 211 -7.72 -46.62 -16.10
C LEU A 211 -9.16 -47.08 -15.98
N GLY A 212 -10.11 -46.17 -15.85
CA GLY A 212 -11.56 -46.47 -15.80
C GLY A 212 -12.06 -47.15 -17.06
N MET A 213 -11.65 -46.65 -18.24
CA MET A 213 -11.97 -47.30 -19.52
C MET A 213 -11.37 -48.68 -19.65
N GLY A 214 -10.13 -48.88 -19.19
CA GLY A 214 -9.46 -50.20 -19.18
C GLY A 214 -10.21 -51.23 -18.33
N PHE A 215 -10.70 -50.78 -17.18
CA PHE A 215 -11.50 -51.63 -16.27
C PHE A 215 -12.86 -52.00 -16.86
N LEU A 216 -13.55 -51.05 -17.51
CA LEU A 216 -14.84 -51.31 -18.15
C LEU A 216 -14.72 -52.26 -19.37
N ARG A 217 -13.62 -52.17 -20.13
CA ARG A 217 -13.36 -53.09 -21.24
C ARG A 217 -13.08 -54.53 -20.76
N ARG A 218 -12.39 -54.72 -19.62
CA ARG A 218 -12.12 -56.03 -19.05
C ARG A 218 -13.36 -56.75 -18.52
N LYS A 219 -14.41 -56.01 -18.15
CA LYS A 219 -15.69 -56.62 -17.67
C LYS A 219 -16.64 -57.03 -18.80
N LYS A 220 -16.36 -56.64 -20.05
CA LYS A 220 -17.22 -56.96 -21.22
C LYS A 220 -16.64 -58.08 -22.10
N GLY A 221 -15.48 -58.60 -21.85
CA GLY A 221 -14.90 -59.78 -22.45
C GLY A 221 -14.88 -60.94 -21.46
#